data_64a279f7beb6a86cd617ec4a81260d4e
#
_entry.id   64a279f7beb6a86cd617ec4a81260d4e
#
_cell.length_a   1.000
_cell.length_b   1.000
_cell.length_c   1.000
_cell.angle_alpha   90.00
_cell.angle_beta   90.00
_cell.angle_gamma   90.00
#
_symmetry.space_group_name_H-M   'P 1'
#
loop_
_entity.id
_entity.type
_entity.pdbx_description
1 polymer ?
#
loop_
_entity_poly.entity_id
_entity_poly.type
_entity_poly.pdbx_seq_one_letter_code
_entity_poly.pdbx_strand_id
1 'polypeptide(L)'
;MRCRLARIGIYASLAFCSCAGIVVPAVQQVFACKCLPPKRPSEELNRAVAVFSGKVSDIKTEEHRFVVQIKVESVWKGEIPKTITVQTSKWESACGYSFAAGKQYLIYVYGGEPFDVGHCSRTKPLDSASEDLKELGEGKQPK
;
A
#
# COMPACT_ATOMS: atom_id res chain seq x y z
N MET A 1 21.07 61.97 -69.70
CA MET A 1 22.32 62.20 -68.95
C MET A 1 22.17 61.68 -67.52
N ARG A 2 22.94 60.65 -67.20
CA ARG A 2 23.71 60.41 -65.97
C ARG A 2 22.97 60.69 -64.65
N CYS A 3 22.74 59.69 -63.90
CA CYS A 3 23.57 58.89 -62.98
C CYS A 3 23.19 59.20 -61.54
N ARG A 4 22.98 58.29 -60.74
CA ARG A 4 23.64 57.42 -59.77
C ARG A 4 22.66 57.10 -58.64
N LEU A 5 22.31 55.89 -58.48
CA LEU A 5 22.70 55.00 -57.43
C LEU A 5 22.91 55.54 -56.02
N ALA A 6 22.06 55.20 -55.11
CA ALA A 6 22.44 54.86 -53.75
C ALA A 6 21.59 53.72 -53.22
N ARG A 7 22.26 52.60 -53.12
CA ARG A 7 21.75 51.44 -52.43
C ARG A 7 21.80 51.65 -50.91
N ILE A 8 20.71 51.56 -50.23
CA ILE A 8 20.71 51.38 -48.78
C ILE A 8 20.04 50.05 -48.50
N GLY A 9 20.88 49.06 -48.20
CA GLY A 9 20.45 47.80 -47.78
C GLY A 9 19.93 47.87 -46.31
N ILE A 10 18.67 47.51 -46.11
CA ILE A 10 18.12 47.36 -44.79
C ILE A 10 18.21 45.88 -44.48
N TYR A 11 19.18 45.50 -43.63
CA TYR A 11 19.25 44.18 -43.04
C TYR A 11 18.17 44.08 -41.95
N ALA A 12 17.07 43.45 -42.29
CA ALA A 12 16.10 43.03 -41.30
C ALA A 12 16.64 41.81 -40.57
N SER A 13 17.24 42.03 -39.40
CA SER A 13 17.60 40.95 -38.46
C SER A 13 16.34 40.39 -37.84
N LEU A 14 15.87 39.28 -38.35
CA LEU A 14 14.86 38.45 -37.68
C LEU A 14 15.50 37.80 -36.45
N ALA A 15 15.32 38.41 -35.30
CA ALA A 15 15.61 37.76 -34.02
C ALA A 15 14.60 36.61 -33.78
N PHE A 16 15.04 35.40 -34.05
CA PHE A 16 14.30 34.21 -33.72
C PHE A 16 14.38 34.03 -32.19
N CYS A 17 13.34 34.47 -31.47
CA CYS A 17 13.20 34.25 -30.05
C CYS A 17 12.78 32.79 -29.86
N SER A 18 13.75 31.87 -29.74
CA SER A 18 13.52 30.48 -29.37
C SER A 18 13.07 30.43 -27.91
N CYS A 19 11.76 30.43 -27.66
CA CYS A 19 11.21 30.05 -26.38
C CYS A 19 11.44 28.55 -26.21
N ALA A 20 12.59 28.19 -25.63
CA ALA A 20 12.80 26.85 -25.11
C ALA A 20 11.78 26.62 -23.96
N GLY A 21 10.68 25.99 -24.29
CA GLY A 21 9.69 25.56 -23.28
C GLY A 21 10.35 24.58 -22.32
N ILE A 22 10.62 25.03 -21.11
CA ILE A 22 11.06 24.18 -20.03
C ILE A 22 9.83 23.32 -19.67
N VAL A 23 9.80 22.08 -20.17
CA VAL A 23 8.86 21.06 -19.71
C VAL A 23 9.29 20.66 -18.31
N VAL A 24 8.69 21.26 -17.29
CA VAL A 24 8.86 20.84 -15.92
C VAL A 24 8.05 19.54 -15.77
N PRO A 25 8.69 18.38 -15.53
CA PRO A 25 7.93 17.17 -15.26
C PRO A 25 7.12 17.42 -13.99
N ALA A 26 5.80 17.25 -14.08
CA ALA A 26 4.95 17.25 -12.91
C ALA A 26 5.38 16.08 -12.02
N VAL A 27 6.08 16.37 -10.94
CA VAL A 27 6.39 15.40 -9.90
C VAL A 27 5.07 15.06 -9.24
N GLN A 28 4.48 13.94 -9.62
CA GLN A 28 3.36 13.39 -8.91
C GLN A 28 3.84 13.01 -7.51
N GLN A 29 3.37 13.73 -6.52
CA GLN A 29 3.59 13.36 -5.12
C GLN A 29 2.81 12.06 -4.87
N VAL A 30 3.53 10.95 -4.90
CA VAL A 30 3.00 9.68 -4.44
C VAL A 30 2.92 9.80 -2.92
N PHE A 31 1.70 9.92 -2.40
CA PHE A 31 1.47 9.83 -0.96
C PHE A 31 1.66 8.37 -0.54
N ALA A 32 2.90 8.00 -0.25
CA ALA A 32 3.19 6.71 0.36
C ALA A 32 2.79 6.76 1.83
N CYS A 33 2.13 5.72 2.31
CA CYS A 33 1.82 5.57 3.72
C CYS A 33 3.09 5.61 4.57
N LYS A 34 3.19 6.60 5.47
CA LYS A 34 4.25 6.67 6.47
C LYS A 34 3.85 5.82 7.67
N CYS A 35 4.34 4.59 7.72
CA CYS A 35 4.20 3.75 8.89
C CYS A 35 5.31 4.03 9.90
N LEU A 36 4.97 4.02 11.18
CA LEU A 36 5.99 3.91 12.23
C LEU A 36 6.63 2.53 12.13
N PRO A 37 7.92 2.38 12.47
CA PRO A 37 8.55 1.07 12.54
C PRO A 37 7.71 0.13 13.40
N PRO A 38 7.44 -1.11 12.94
CA PRO A 38 6.68 -2.06 13.72
C PRO A 38 7.44 -2.39 15.00
N LYS A 39 6.72 -2.49 16.10
CA LYS A 39 7.27 -2.93 17.37
C LYS A 39 7.55 -4.45 17.32
N ARG A 40 8.14 -4.99 18.38
CA ARG A 40 8.40 -6.44 18.50
C ARG A 40 7.10 -7.23 18.46
N PRO A 41 7.12 -8.50 17.99
CA PRO A 41 5.92 -9.33 17.88
C PRO A 41 5.09 -9.40 19.17
N SER A 42 5.75 -9.57 20.32
CA SER A 42 5.07 -9.60 21.63
C SER A 42 4.40 -8.28 22.01
N GLU A 43 5.00 -7.15 21.68
CA GLU A 43 4.39 -5.85 21.92
C GLU A 43 3.18 -5.63 21.00
N GLU A 44 3.30 -6.03 19.73
CA GLU A 44 2.18 -5.93 18.80
C GLU A 44 1.05 -6.92 19.13
N LEU A 45 1.37 -8.12 19.65
CA LEU A 45 0.38 -9.04 20.21
C LEU A 45 -0.43 -8.38 21.32
N ASN A 46 0.24 -7.65 22.23
CA ASN A 46 -0.44 -6.96 23.32
C ASN A 46 -1.37 -5.84 22.83
N ARG A 47 -0.98 -5.12 21.78
CA ARG A 47 -1.75 -4.01 21.21
C ARG A 47 -2.90 -4.46 20.30
N ALA A 48 -2.71 -5.55 19.56
CA ALA A 48 -3.71 -6.08 18.64
C ALA A 48 -4.95 -6.58 19.40
N VAL A 49 -6.11 -6.48 18.79
CA VAL A 49 -7.35 -7.11 19.31
C VAL A 49 -7.45 -8.57 18.87
N ALA A 50 -6.87 -8.89 17.73
CA ALA A 50 -6.79 -10.27 17.22
C ALA A 50 -5.45 -10.50 16.51
N VAL A 51 -4.89 -11.70 16.67
CA VAL A 51 -3.71 -12.19 15.93
C VAL A 51 -3.95 -13.63 15.53
N PHE A 52 -3.92 -13.90 14.24
CA PHE A 52 -4.18 -15.23 13.70
C PHE A 52 -3.44 -15.43 12.37
N SER A 53 -3.26 -16.68 11.98
CA SER A 53 -2.80 -17.04 10.64
C SER A 53 -3.91 -17.74 9.87
N GLY A 54 -3.84 -17.63 8.55
CA GLY A 54 -4.78 -18.31 7.69
C GLY A 54 -4.53 -18.07 6.22
N LYS A 55 -5.23 -18.84 5.41
CA LYS A 55 -5.16 -18.80 3.95
C LYS A 55 -6.30 -17.97 3.38
N VAL A 56 -5.97 -17.04 2.49
CA VAL A 56 -6.98 -16.28 1.74
C VAL A 56 -7.74 -17.21 0.80
N SER A 57 -9.04 -17.35 1.03
CA SER A 57 -9.93 -18.20 0.22
C SER A 57 -10.66 -17.43 -0.86
N ASP A 58 -11.00 -16.16 -0.63
CA ASP A 58 -11.70 -15.31 -1.58
C ASP A 58 -11.38 -13.84 -1.33
N ILE A 59 -11.44 -13.03 -2.40
CA ILE A 59 -11.29 -11.57 -2.34
C ILE A 59 -12.39 -10.94 -3.18
N LYS A 60 -13.30 -10.23 -2.54
CA LYS A 60 -14.34 -9.44 -3.19
C LYS A 60 -13.95 -7.98 -3.27
N THR A 61 -14.17 -7.37 -4.41
CA THR A 61 -13.95 -5.94 -4.62
C THR A 61 -15.24 -5.18 -4.38
N GLU A 62 -15.24 -4.27 -3.43
CA GLU A 62 -16.28 -3.27 -3.22
C GLU A 62 -15.81 -1.90 -3.70
N GLU A 63 -16.66 -0.89 -3.61
CA GLU A 63 -16.39 0.45 -4.15
C GLU A 63 -15.07 1.05 -3.63
N HIS A 64 -14.85 0.97 -2.31
CA HIS A 64 -13.69 1.59 -1.64
C HIS A 64 -12.76 0.61 -0.93
N ARG A 65 -13.08 -0.68 -0.91
CA ARG A 65 -12.37 -1.69 -0.14
C ARG A 65 -12.31 -3.04 -0.81
N PHE A 66 -11.39 -3.86 -0.37
CA PHE A 66 -11.43 -5.30 -0.59
C PHE A 66 -11.98 -5.97 0.67
N VAL A 67 -12.85 -6.94 0.46
CA VAL A 67 -13.39 -7.83 1.48
C VAL A 67 -12.75 -9.19 1.29
N VAL A 68 -11.93 -9.59 2.25
CA VAL A 68 -11.05 -10.76 2.15
C VAL A 68 -11.54 -11.85 3.08
N GLN A 69 -11.91 -12.99 2.53
CA GLN A 69 -12.29 -14.17 3.30
C GLN A 69 -11.05 -15.02 3.58
N ILE A 70 -10.87 -15.42 4.83
CA ILE A 70 -9.70 -16.14 5.30
C ILE A 70 -10.14 -17.42 6.02
N LYS A 71 -9.58 -18.55 5.60
CA LYS A 71 -9.65 -19.82 6.35
C LYS A 71 -8.55 -19.79 7.41
N VAL A 72 -8.95 -19.70 8.66
CA VAL A 72 -8.05 -19.56 9.81
C VAL A 72 -7.40 -20.90 10.14
N GLU A 73 -6.11 -20.88 10.40
CA GLU A 73 -5.31 -22.08 10.73
C GLU A 73 -4.83 -22.05 12.17
N SER A 74 -4.38 -20.91 12.68
CA SER A 74 -3.90 -20.76 14.06
C SER A 74 -4.27 -19.39 14.63
N VAL A 75 -4.51 -19.33 15.93
CA VAL A 75 -4.91 -18.11 16.65
C VAL A 75 -4.02 -17.89 17.86
N TRP A 76 -3.41 -16.73 18.00
CA TRP A 76 -2.62 -16.30 19.15
C TRP A 76 -3.38 -15.35 20.07
N LYS A 77 -4.33 -14.59 19.51
CA LYS A 77 -5.17 -13.68 20.28
C LYS A 77 -6.55 -13.52 19.64
N GLY A 78 -7.56 -13.33 20.47
CA GLY A 78 -8.96 -13.21 20.07
C GLY A 78 -9.69 -14.55 19.97
N GLU A 79 -11.02 -14.46 19.87
CA GLU A 79 -11.88 -15.62 19.60
C GLU A 79 -12.24 -15.64 18.12
N ILE A 80 -11.45 -16.32 17.34
CA ILE A 80 -11.52 -16.27 15.87
C ILE A 80 -12.14 -17.59 15.36
N PRO A 81 -13.21 -17.50 14.54
CA PRO A 81 -13.83 -18.67 13.93
C PRO A 81 -12.94 -19.26 12.82
N LYS A 82 -13.24 -20.48 12.39
CA LYS A 82 -12.53 -21.18 11.29
C LYS A 82 -12.51 -20.42 9.97
N THR A 83 -13.47 -19.56 9.77
CA THR A 83 -13.51 -18.64 8.61
C THR A 83 -13.88 -17.26 9.09
N ILE A 84 -13.10 -16.28 8.70
CA ILE A 84 -13.31 -14.88 9.06
C ILE A 84 -13.20 -13.99 7.84
N THR A 85 -13.85 -12.83 7.90
CA THR A 85 -13.75 -11.79 6.89
C THR A 85 -13.00 -10.60 7.47
N VAL A 86 -11.98 -10.13 6.76
CA VAL A 86 -11.30 -8.88 7.04
C VAL A 86 -11.49 -7.91 5.88
N GLN A 87 -11.32 -6.64 6.15
CA GLN A 87 -11.42 -5.58 5.15
C GLN A 87 -10.08 -4.86 5.03
N THR A 88 -9.82 -4.30 3.86
CA THR A 88 -8.67 -3.42 3.64
C THR A 88 -9.03 -2.37 2.59
N SER A 89 -8.44 -1.19 2.68
CA SER A 89 -8.64 -0.15 1.68
C SER A 89 -8.17 -0.61 0.30
N LYS A 90 -8.91 -0.26 -0.73
CA LYS A 90 -8.53 -0.46 -2.14
C LYS A 90 -7.40 0.48 -2.57
N TRP A 91 -7.22 1.59 -1.87
CA TRP A 91 -6.28 2.64 -2.22
C TRP A 91 -5.00 2.53 -1.39
N GLU A 92 -3.85 2.47 -2.05
CA GLU A 92 -2.55 2.53 -1.38
C GLU A 92 -2.37 3.83 -0.58
N SER A 93 -2.92 4.94 -1.08
CA SER A 93 -2.93 6.23 -0.37
C SER A 93 -3.70 6.20 0.95
N ALA A 94 -4.64 5.27 1.12
CA ALA A 94 -5.36 5.02 2.37
C ALA A 94 -4.78 3.83 3.16
N CYS A 95 -3.51 3.50 2.94
CA CYS A 95 -2.77 2.46 3.63
C CYS A 95 -3.40 1.06 3.54
N GLY A 96 -4.05 0.74 2.43
CA GLY A 96 -4.58 -0.60 2.19
C GLY A 96 -3.48 -1.67 2.18
N TYR A 97 -3.83 -2.89 2.59
CA TYR A 97 -2.94 -4.05 2.55
C TYR A 97 -3.26 -4.94 1.35
N SER A 98 -2.24 -5.36 0.62
CA SER A 98 -2.42 -6.18 -0.58
C SER A 98 -2.43 -7.67 -0.24
N PHE A 99 -3.62 -8.27 -0.22
CA PHE A 99 -3.78 -9.72 -0.10
C PHE A 99 -3.80 -10.38 -1.48
N ALA A 100 -3.34 -11.63 -1.53
CA ALA A 100 -3.43 -12.47 -2.72
C ALA A 100 -4.20 -13.78 -2.42
N ALA A 101 -5.13 -14.14 -3.28
CA ALA A 101 -5.90 -15.38 -3.14
C ALA A 101 -4.99 -16.62 -3.12
N GLY A 102 -5.28 -17.57 -2.25
CA GLY A 102 -4.50 -18.79 -2.06
C GLY A 102 -3.21 -18.63 -1.23
N LYS A 103 -2.80 -17.42 -0.88
CA LYS A 103 -1.65 -17.16 -0.02
C LYS A 103 -2.02 -17.23 1.45
N GLN A 104 -1.04 -17.57 2.28
CA GLN A 104 -1.15 -17.58 3.75
C GLN A 104 -0.51 -16.34 4.34
N TYR A 105 -1.13 -15.81 5.40
CA TYR A 105 -0.69 -14.61 6.10
C TYR A 105 -0.74 -14.81 7.61
N LEU A 106 0.17 -14.14 8.31
CA LEU A 106 0.04 -13.82 9.72
C LEU A 106 -0.59 -12.43 9.82
N ILE A 107 -1.73 -12.33 10.50
CA ILE A 107 -2.60 -11.16 10.46
C ILE A 107 -2.72 -10.57 11.86
N TYR A 108 -2.44 -9.27 11.98
CA TYR A 108 -2.62 -8.47 13.18
C TYR A 108 -3.74 -7.45 12.96
N VAL A 109 -4.74 -7.48 13.81
CA VAL A 109 -5.91 -6.58 13.76
C VAL A 109 -5.92 -5.67 14.98
N TYR A 110 -6.10 -4.37 14.76
CA TYR A 110 -6.04 -3.36 15.83
C TYR A 110 -7.36 -2.66 16.12
N GLY A 111 -8.41 -2.94 15.39
CA GLY A 111 -9.75 -2.39 15.58
C GLY A 111 -10.79 -3.47 15.84
N GLY A 112 -11.99 -3.06 16.27
CA GLY A 112 -13.13 -3.94 16.39
C GLY A 112 -13.71 -4.36 15.02
N GLU A 113 -14.79 -5.15 15.06
CA GLU A 113 -15.47 -5.57 13.83
C GLU A 113 -16.22 -4.40 13.17
N PRO A 114 -16.21 -4.33 11.82
CA PRO A 114 -15.52 -5.23 10.89
C PRO A 114 -14.00 -5.06 10.97
N PHE A 115 -13.25 -6.16 11.01
CA PHE A 115 -11.80 -6.16 11.12
C PHE A 115 -11.16 -5.50 9.91
N ASP A 116 -10.43 -4.41 10.14
CA ASP A 116 -9.68 -3.69 9.11
C ASP A 116 -8.18 -3.99 9.22
N VAL A 117 -7.56 -4.29 8.08
CA VAL A 117 -6.13 -4.59 7.99
C VAL A 117 -5.46 -3.59 7.06
N GLY A 118 -4.57 -2.78 7.61
CA GLY A 118 -3.81 -1.78 6.87
C GLY A 118 -2.35 -2.18 6.66
N HIS A 119 -1.72 -1.52 5.71
CA HIS A 119 -0.29 -1.69 5.40
C HIS A 119 0.64 -1.40 6.59
N CYS A 120 0.22 -0.53 7.50
CA CYS A 120 0.98 -0.20 8.71
C CYS A 120 0.77 -1.20 9.87
N SER A 121 0.00 -2.26 9.66
CA SER A 121 -0.06 -3.35 10.61
C SER A 121 1.18 -4.25 10.50
N ARG A 122 1.42 -5.10 11.50
CA ARG A 122 2.49 -6.11 11.43
C ARG A 122 2.11 -7.32 10.55
N THR A 123 0.94 -7.26 9.89
CA THR A 123 0.48 -8.29 8.96
C THR A 123 1.50 -8.52 7.85
N LYS A 124 1.79 -9.78 7.56
CA LYS A 124 2.75 -10.18 6.52
C LYS A 124 2.44 -11.59 5.96
N PRO A 125 2.98 -11.95 4.79
CA PRO A 125 2.95 -13.32 4.31
C PRO A 125 3.54 -14.28 5.34
N LEU A 126 2.96 -15.46 5.50
CA LEU A 126 3.33 -16.42 6.55
C LEU A 126 4.76 -16.95 6.36
N ASP A 127 5.22 -17.08 5.11
CA ASP A 127 6.60 -17.46 4.75
C ASP A 127 7.65 -16.44 5.21
N SER A 128 7.24 -15.19 5.42
CA SER A 128 8.09 -14.10 5.89
C SER A 128 7.90 -13.81 7.38
N ALA A 129 7.15 -14.64 8.11
CA ALA A 129 6.75 -14.42 9.50
C ALA A 129 7.57 -15.23 10.52
N SER A 130 8.73 -15.77 10.13
CA SER A 130 9.52 -16.68 10.98
C SER A 130 9.92 -16.07 12.33
N GLU A 131 10.31 -14.78 12.36
CA GLU A 131 10.63 -14.04 13.59
C GLU A 131 9.40 -13.94 14.50
N ASP A 132 8.25 -13.57 13.91
CA ASP A 132 6.99 -13.44 14.64
C ASP A 132 6.55 -14.76 15.23
N LEU A 133 6.56 -15.83 14.43
CA LEU A 133 6.14 -17.17 14.88
C LEU A 133 7.04 -17.72 15.99
N LYS A 134 8.35 -17.43 15.93
CA LYS A 134 9.29 -17.82 16.99
C LYS A 134 8.98 -17.13 18.32
N GLU A 135 8.62 -15.84 18.30
CA GLU A 135 8.32 -15.09 19.51
C GLU A 135 6.90 -15.33 20.03
N LEU A 136 5.92 -15.53 19.13
CA LEU A 136 4.53 -15.82 19.48
C LEU A 136 4.32 -17.25 20.02
N GLY A 137 5.20 -18.19 19.66
CA GLY A 137 5.05 -19.60 20.00
C GLY A 137 3.90 -20.31 19.28
N GLU A 138 3.38 -21.39 19.88
CA GLU A 138 2.29 -22.15 19.28
C GLU A 138 0.94 -21.41 19.36
N GLY A 139 0.25 -21.34 18.23
CA GLY A 139 -1.11 -20.82 18.15
C GLY A 139 -2.14 -21.89 18.52
N LYS A 140 -3.30 -21.43 18.96
CA LYS A 140 -4.46 -22.30 19.26
C LYS A 140 -5.28 -22.56 18.00
N GLN A 141 -6.07 -23.63 18.02
CA GLN A 141 -7.05 -23.90 16.96
C GLN A 141 -8.16 -22.82 16.95
N PRO A 142 -8.65 -22.41 15.77
CA PRO A 142 -9.82 -21.55 15.68
C PRO A 142 -11.09 -22.25 16.22
N LYS A 143 -12.06 -21.46 16.65
CA LYS A 143 -13.37 -21.95 17.15
C LYS A 143 -14.29 -22.46 16.06
#